data_71fcbda73bf41bbebf28e89730022a97
#
_entry.id   71fcbda73bf41bbebf28e89730022a97
#
_cell.length_a   1.000
_cell.length_b   1.000
_cell.length_c   1.000
_cell.angle_alpha   90.00
_cell.angle_beta   90.00
_cell.angle_gamma   90.00
#
_symmetry.space_group_name_H-M   'P 1'
#
loop_
_entity.id
_entity.type
_entity.pdbx_description
1 polymer ?
#
loop_
_entity_poly.entity_id
_entity_poly.type
_entity_poly.pdbx_seq_one_letter_code
_entity_poly.pdbx_strand_id
1 'polypeptide(L)'
;MQDVVIIAATRTAVGSFQGSLAGIPAPELGAAVIRRLLEQTGLDAGQVDEVILGQVLTAGSGQNPARQAAIKAGLPVGVPAMTLNKVCGSGLKALHLGAQAIRCGDAEVIVAGGQENMSLAPYVMPGARTGLRMGHAKLVDSMIEDGLWDAFNDYHMGITAENLAEKYGLTREEQDAFAATSQQKAIAAIEGGRFRDEITPIQVPQRKGEPLSFDTDEQPRAGTTVEALAKLKPAFRKDGSVTAGNASSLNDGAAAVLLMSAAKAKALGLPVLARIASYASAGVDPAIMGIGPVSATRRALDKAGWSLEQLDLIEANEAFAAQSLAVGRELGWDAARVNVNGGAIALGHPIGASGCRVLVTLLHEMIRRDAKKGLATLCIGGGQGVALTLARD
;
A
#
# COMPACT_ATOMS: atom_id res chain seq x y z
N MET A 1 1.59 26.27 -11.76
CA MET A 1 1.22 24.81 -11.79
C MET A 1 -0.14 24.68 -11.13
N GLN A 2 -1.00 23.81 -11.68
CA GLN A 2 -2.33 23.57 -11.10
C GLN A 2 -2.19 22.85 -9.75
N ASP A 3 -2.99 23.27 -8.77
CA ASP A 3 -3.13 22.53 -7.52
C ASP A 3 -3.90 21.22 -7.76
N VAL A 4 -3.41 20.13 -7.19
CA VAL A 4 -4.02 18.80 -7.29
C VAL A 4 -4.67 18.46 -5.96
N VAL A 5 -5.94 18.13 -6.01
CA VAL A 5 -6.77 17.80 -4.85
C VAL A 5 -7.28 16.37 -4.88
N ILE A 6 -7.55 15.81 -3.72
CA ILE A 6 -8.21 14.52 -3.53
C ILE A 6 -9.67 14.81 -3.20
N ILE A 7 -10.57 14.22 -4.00
CA ILE A 7 -12.01 14.40 -3.89
C ILE A 7 -12.67 13.24 -3.14
N ALA A 8 -12.17 12.02 -3.38
CA ALA A 8 -12.64 10.82 -2.71
C ALA A 8 -11.47 9.83 -2.53
N ALA A 9 -11.57 8.99 -1.51
CA ALA A 9 -10.57 7.99 -1.19
C ALA A 9 -11.24 6.77 -0.54
N THR A 10 -10.90 5.58 -0.99
CA THR A 10 -11.44 4.35 -0.43
C THR A 10 -10.48 3.18 -0.63
N ARG A 11 -10.69 2.11 0.15
CA ARG A 11 -9.98 0.84 0.05
C ARG A 11 -10.92 -0.33 0.28
N THR A 12 -10.54 -1.52 -0.12
CA THR A 12 -11.15 -2.73 0.41
C THR A 12 -10.67 -2.99 1.84
N ALA A 13 -11.38 -3.81 2.59
CA ALA A 13 -10.73 -4.49 3.69
C ALA A 13 -9.58 -5.36 3.15
N VAL A 14 -8.55 -5.59 3.96
CA VAL A 14 -7.38 -6.38 3.58
C VAL A 14 -7.63 -7.85 3.92
N GLY A 15 -7.58 -8.71 2.90
CA GLY A 15 -7.69 -10.16 3.05
C GLY A 15 -6.36 -10.79 3.46
N SER A 16 -6.41 -11.83 4.29
CA SER A 16 -5.26 -12.66 4.60
C SER A 16 -4.88 -13.53 3.40
N PHE A 17 -3.62 -13.96 3.35
CA PHE A 17 -3.16 -14.92 2.35
C PHE A 17 -3.98 -16.22 2.43
N GLN A 18 -4.54 -16.63 1.29
CA GLN A 18 -5.48 -17.74 1.18
C GLN A 18 -6.76 -17.58 2.04
N GLY A 19 -7.10 -16.34 2.41
CA GLY A 19 -8.29 -15.97 3.18
C GLY A 19 -9.49 -15.64 2.31
N SER A 20 -10.36 -14.76 2.82
CA SER A 20 -11.68 -14.48 2.23
C SER A 20 -11.60 -13.89 0.82
N LEU A 21 -10.56 -13.10 0.50
CA LEU A 21 -10.37 -12.52 -0.83
C LEU A 21 -9.56 -13.39 -1.80
N ALA A 22 -9.08 -14.57 -1.38
CA ALA A 22 -8.16 -15.40 -2.16
C ALA A 22 -8.66 -15.73 -3.57
N GLY A 23 -9.97 -15.89 -3.75
CA GLY A 23 -10.57 -16.20 -5.05
C GLY A 23 -11.00 -15.00 -5.91
N ILE A 24 -10.76 -13.77 -5.43
CA ILE A 24 -11.20 -12.55 -6.13
C ILE A 24 -10.00 -11.94 -6.89
N PRO A 25 -9.98 -11.95 -8.23
CA PRO A 25 -8.89 -11.37 -9.00
C PRO A 25 -8.63 -9.89 -8.66
N ALA A 26 -7.38 -9.46 -8.66
CA ALA A 26 -7.00 -8.08 -8.36
C ALA A 26 -7.79 -7.03 -9.16
N PRO A 27 -8.09 -7.22 -10.49
CA PRO A 27 -8.92 -6.28 -11.22
C PRO A 27 -10.37 -6.16 -10.73
N GLU A 28 -10.92 -7.18 -10.07
CA GLU A 28 -12.25 -7.08 -9.44
C GLU A 28 -12.22 -6.23 -8.17
N LEU A 29 -11.17 -6.38 -7.38
CA LEU A 29 -10.93 -5.55 -6.18
C LEU A 29 -10.72 -4.09 -6.60
N GLY A 30 -9.90 -3.85 -7.64
CA GLY A 30 -9.70 -2.53 -8.23
C GLY A 30 -10.99 -1.91 -8.78
N ALA A 31 -11.81 -2.71 -9.47
CA ALA A 31 -13.10 -2.24 -9.98
C ALA A 31 -14.05 -1.81 -8.85
N ALA A 32 -14.06 -2.53 -7.73
CA ALA A 32 -14.92 -2.19 -6.60
C ALA A 32 -14.57 -0.82 -6.01
N VAL A 33 -13.28 -0.54 -5.78
CA VAL A 33 -12.86 0.78 -5.25
C VAL A 33 -13.08 1.91 -6.25
N ILE A 34 -12.91 1.67 -7.57
CA ILE A 34 -13.22 2.66 -8.61
C ILE A 34 -14.72 2.99 -8.61
N ARG A 35 -15.61 1.99 -8.64
CA ARG A 35 -17.07 2.21 -8.56
C ARG A 35 -17.42 3.04 -7.32
N ARG A 36 -16.84 2.70 -6.19
CA ARG A 36 -17.12 3.41 -4.93
C ARG A 36 -16.73 4.89 -4.99
N LEU A 37 -15.60 5.24 -5.61
CA LEU A 37 -15.20 6.64 -5.80
C LEU A 37 -16.23 7.41 -6.63
N LEU A 38 -16.74 6.82 -7.71
CA LEU A 38 -17.78 7.44 -8.56
C LEU A 38 -19.11 7.57 -7.80
N GLU A 39 -19.51 6.56 -7.05
CA GLU A 39 -20.73 6.59 -6.22
C GLU A 39 -20.64 7.68 -5.14
N GLN A 40 -19.50 7.78 -4.43
CA GLN A 40 -19.31 8.78 -3.37
C GLN A 40 -19.38 10.21 -3.89
N THR A 41 -18.94 10.43 -5.11
CA THR A 41 -18.83 11.77 -5.68
C THR A 41 -20.01 12.14 -6.59
N GLY A 42 -20.76 11.16 -7.07
CA GLY A 42 -21.76 11.36 -8.13
C GLY A 42 -21.15 11.80 -9.46
N LEU A 43 -19.83 11.64 -9.63
CA LEU A 43 -19.13 12.02 -10.85
C LEU A 43 -19.55 11.11 -12.02
N ASP A 44 -19.88 11.69 -13.15
CA ASP A 44 -20.07 10.94 -14.38
C ASP A 44 -18.77 10.23 -14.78
N ALA A 45 -18.85 8.92 -15.00
CA ALA A 45 -17.69 8.09 -15.35
C ALA A 45 -16.95 8.58 -16.61
N GLY A 46 -17.65 9.24 -17.52
CA GLY A 46 -17.07 9.85 -18.73
C GLY A 46 -16.20 11.06 -18.48
N GLN A 47 -16.19 11.61 -17.26
CA GLN A 47 -15.32 12.72 -16.88
C GLN A 47 -13.94 12.26 -16.34
N VAL A 48 -13.72 10.97 -16.19
CA VAL A 48 -12.42 10.41 -15.83
C VAL A 48 -11.53 10.39 -17.06
N ASP A 49 -10.38 11.08 -16.99
CA ASP A 49 -9.44 11.16 -18.11
C ASP A 49 -8.53 9.93 -18.18
N GLU A 50 -8.13 9.37 -17.03
CA GLU A 50 -7.23 8.20 -16.99
C GLU A 50 -7.37 7.43 -15.67
N VAL A 51 -7.07 6.11 -15.72
CA VAL A 51 -6.92 5.24 -14.54
C VAL A 51 -5.49 4.75 -14.42
N ILE A 52 -4.83 4.99 -13.28
CA ILE A 52 -3.46 4.55 -13.01
C ILE A 52 -3.46 3.68 -11.76
N LEU A 53 -3.27 2.36 -11.91
CA LEU A 53 -3.22 1.44 -10.78
C LEU A 53 -1.89 0.70 -10.69
N GLY A 54 -1.34 0.65 -9.47
CA GLY A 54 -0.23 -0.22 -9.14
C GLY A 54 -0.67 -1.68 -9.05
N GLN A 55 0.12 -2.59 -9.62
CA GLN A 55 0.05 -4.03 -9.36
C GLN A 55 1.42 -4.65 -9.64
N VAL A 56 1.91 -5.48 -8.75
CA VAL A 56 3.23 -6.10 -8.85
C VAL A 56 3.14 -7.48 -9.50
N LEU A 57 2.21 -8.31 -9.03
CA LEU A 57 2.07 -9.71 -9.44
C LEU A 57 1.09 -9.80 -10.61
N THR A 58 1.59 -9.60 -11.82
CA THR A 58 0.76 -9.54 -13.04
C THR A 58 0.83 -10.79 -13.90
N ALA A 59 1.68 -11.77 -13.56
CA ALA A 59 1.78 -13.01 -14.31
C ALA A 59 0.42 -13.74 -14.37
N GLY A 60 -0.05 -14.06 -15.58
CA GLY A 60 -1.33 -14.73 -15.78
C GLY A 60 -2.58 -13.90 -15.52
N SER A 61 -2.47 -12.62 -15.14
CA SER A 61 -3.63 -11.74 -14.85
C SER A 61 -4.30 -11.18 -16.11
N GLY A 62 -3.81 -11.49 -17.29
CA GLY A 62 -4.29 -10.94 -18.56
C GLY A 62 -3.67 -9.58 -18.88
N GLN A 63 -4.14 -8.98 -19.99
CA GLN A 63 -3.61 -7.70 -20.46
C GLN A 63 -4.05 -6.56 -19.53
N ASN A 64 -3.07 -5.74 -19.09
CA ASN A 64 -3.29 -4.48 -18.38
C ASN A 64 -4.37 -4.57 -17.29
N PRO A 65 -4.06 -5.12 -16.12
CA PRO A 65 -5.02 -5.30 -15.03
C PRO A 65 -5.74 -4.02 -14.59
N ALA A 66 -5.10 -2.85 -14.67
CA ALA A 66 -5.75 -1.57 -14.40
C ALA A 66 -6.85 -1.26 -15.45
N ARG A 67 -6.60 -1.59 -16.73
CA ARG A 67 -7.62 -1.45 -17.79
C ARG A 67 -8.81 -2.38 -17.54
N GLN A 68 -8.54 -3.61 -17.11
CA GLN A 68 -9.60 -4.55 -16.73
C GLN A 68 -10.45 -3.98 -15.58
N ALA A 69 -9.80 -3.44 -14.54
CA ALA A 69 -10.49 -2.81 -13.41
C ALA A 69 -11.36 -1.62 -13.85
N ALA A 70 -10.84 -0.74 -14.73
CA ALA A 70 -11.56 0.42 -15.25
C ALA A 70 -12.84 -0.01 -16.00
N ILE A 71 -12.74 -0.96 -16.93
CA ILE A 71 -13.89 -1.46 -17.68
C ILE A 71 -14.90 -2.17 -16.78
N LYS A 72 -14.43 -3.02 -15.86
CA LYS A 72 -15.29 -3.73 -14.89
C LYS A 72 -15.97 -2.77 -13.91
N ALA A 73 -15.37 -1.61 -13.65
CA ALA A 73 -15.99 -0.55 -12.85
C ALA A 73 -17.09 0.21 -13.59
N GLY A 74 -17.21 0.03 -14.90
CA GLY A 74 -18.21 0.70 -15.74
C GLY A 74 -17.72 2.01 -16.36
N LEU A 75 -16.39 2.29 -16.36
CA LEU A 75 -15.89 3.43 -17.10
C LEU A 75 -16.04 3.24 -18.61
N PRO A 76 -16.31 4.31 -19.36
CA PRO A 76 -16.38 4.25 -20.82
C PRO A 76 -15.10 3.69 -21.45
N VAL A 77 -15.26 2.98 -22.57
CA VAL A 77 -14.11 2.39 -23.30
C VAL A 77 -13.11 3.43 -23.81
N GLY A 78 -13.49 4.68 -23.90
CA GLY A 78 -12.61 5.80 -24.25
C GLY A 78 -11.63 6.20 -23.15
N VAL A 79 -11.85 5.82 -21.88
CA VAL A 79 -10.96 6.18 -20.75
C VAL A 79 -9.72 5.27 -20.78
N PRO A 80 -8.51 5.78 -21.02
CA PRO A 80 -7.29 4.98 -20.99
C PRO A 80 -6.94 4.51 -19.57
N ALA A 81 -6.10 3.48 -19.48
CA ALA A 81 -5.63 3.00 -18.19
C ALA A 81 -4.21 2.44 -18.27
N MET A 82 -3.47 2.57 -17.20
CA MET A 82 -2.10 2.06 -17.07
C MET A 82 -1.93 1.26 -15.77
N THR A 83 -1.30 0.08 -15.91
CA THR A 83 -0.79 -0.70 -14.77
C THR A 83 0.68 -0.37 -14.58
N LEU A 84 1.09 -0.04 -13.34
CA LEU A 84 2.48 0.22 -13.04
C LEU A 84 3.03 -0.69 -11.95
N ASN A 85 4.32 -0.98 -12.01
CA ASN A 85 5.06 -1.71 -10.99
C ASN A 85 6.24 -0.88 -10.47
N LYS A 86 6.20 -0.54 -9.20
CA LYS A 86 7.29 0.00 -8.39
C LYS A 86 7.34 -0.76 -7.05
N VAL A 87 7.12 -2.08 -7.11
CA VAL A 87 7.00 -2.97 -5.96
C VAL A 87 6.07 -2.36 -4.89
N CYS A 88 6.45 -2.34 -3.61
CA CYS A 88 5.62 -1.82 -2.51
C CYS A 88 5.15 -0.35 -2.68
N GLY A 89 5.88 0.43 -3.45
CA GLY A 89 5.57 1.84 -3.73
C GLY A 89 4.60 2.06 -4.88
N SER A 90 4.12 1.02 -5.57
CA SER A 90 3.30 1.14 -6.80
C SER A 90 2.05 2.00 -6.60
N GLY A 91 1.27 1.71 -5.57
CA GLY A 91 0.03 2.44 -5.29
C GLY A 91 0.27 3.93 -5.02
N LEU A 92 1.32 4.31 -4.27
CA LEU A 92 1.62 5.72 -4.02
C LEU A 92 2.25 6.39 -5.24
N LYS A 93 3.03 5.63 -6.05
CA LYS A 93 3.59 6.15 -7.31
C LYS A 93 2.51 6.44 -8.34
N ALA A 94 1.41 5.69 -8.36
CA ALA A 94 0.26 5.99 -9.20
C ALA A 94 -0.29 7.41 -8.93
N LEU A 95 -0.37 7.80 -7.65
CA LEU A 95 -0.79 9.16 -7.28
C LEU A 95 0.22 10.22 -7.72
N HIS A 96 1.54 9.93 -7.63
CA HIS A 96 2.56 10.86 -8.14
C HIS A 96 2.38 11.13 -9.64
N LEU A 97 2.14 10.07 -10.43
CA LEU A 97 1.94 10.19 -11.88
C LEU A 97 0.64 10.91 -12.20
N GLY A 98 -0.46 10.57 -11.51
CA GLY A 98 -1.73 11.28 -11.66
C GLY A 98 -1.61 12.77 -11.33
N ALA A 99 -0.92 13.10 -10.23
CA ALA A 99 -0.66 14.49 -9.88
C ALA A 99 0.24 15.20 -10.91
N GLN A 100 1.20 14.50 -11.51
CA GLN A 100 2.04 15.04 -12.58
C GLN A 100 1.22 15.33 -13.83
N ALA A 101 0.39 14.39 -14.30
CA ALA A 101 -0.45 14.57 -15.46
C ALA A 101 -1.40 15.79 -15.30
N ILE A 102 -2.04 15.93 -14.12
CA ILE A 102 -2.91 17.07 -13.84
C ILE A 102 -2.09 18.39 -13.83
N ARG A 103 -0.91 18.40 -13.19
CA ARG A 103 -0.05 19.61 -13.15
C ARG A 103 0.47 20.01 -14.51
N CYS A 104 0.70 19.06 -15.43
CA CYS A 104 1.14 19.30 -16.80
C CYS A 104 -0.01 19.72 -17.73
N GLY A 105 -1.27 19.53 -17.31
CA GLY A 105 -2.45 19.82 -18.12
C GLY A 105 -2.84 18.70 -19.07
N ASP A 106 -2.28 17.50 -18.93
CA ASP A 106 -2.62 16.32 -19.73
C ASP A 106 -3.97 15.71 -19.31
N ALA A 107 -4.39 15.95 -18.05
CA ALA A 107 -5.64 15.48 -17.49
C ALA A 107 -6.18 16.46 -16.44
N GLU A 108 -7.48 16.39 -16.14
CA GLU A 108 -8.13 17.12 -15.05
C GLU A 108 -8.64 16.19 -13.95
N VAL A 109 -9.00 14.93 -14.30
CA VAL A 109 -9.60 13.95 -13.39
C VAL A 109 -8.92 12.58 -13.57
N ILE A 110 -8.29 12.09 -12.54
CA ILE A 110 -7.58 10.80 -12.57
C ILE A 110 -8.00 9.92 -11.39
N VAL A 111 -8.30 8.66 -11.68
CA VAL A 111 -8.36 7.61 -10.65
C VAL A 111 -6.96 7.03 -10.49
N ALA A 112 -6.38 7.16 -9.30
CA ALA A 112 -5.05 6.64 -9.00
C ALA A 112 -5.08 5.73 -7.76
N GLY A 113 -4.32 4.65 -7.78
CA GLY A 113 -4.28 3.74 -6.64
C GLY A 113 -3.48 2.48 -6.91
N GLY A 114 -3.93 1.38 -6.32
CA GLY A 114 -3.32 0.07 -6.53
C GLY A 114 -4.24 -1.08 -6.13
N GLN A 115 -3.95 -2.24 -6.67
CA GLN A 115 -4.65 -3.49 -6.45
C GLN A 115 -3.63 -4.62 -6.38
N GLU A 116 -3.91 -5.65 -5.60
CA GLU A 116 -3.06 -6.85 -5.54
C GLU A 116 -3.87 -8.04 -5.07
N ASN A 117 -3.59 -9.21 -5.59
CA ASN A 117 -4.01 -10.47 -5.01
C ASN A 117 -2.79 -11.41 -4.98
N MET A 118 -2.16 -11.50 -3.81
CA MET A 118 -0.97 -12.34 -3.62
C MET A 118 -1.36 -13.83 -3.56
N SER A 119 -2.59 -14.13 -3.15
CA SER A 119 -3.11 -15.49 -3.07
C SER A 119 -3.28 -16.16 -4.44
N LEU A 120 -3.49 -15.36 -5.52
CA LEU A 120 -3.65 -15.84 -6.89
C LEU A 120 -2.36 -15.76 -7.72
N ALA A 121 -1.24 -15.34 -7.14
CA ALA A 121 0.02 -15.31 -7.86
C ALA A 121 0.38 -16.72 -8.35
N PRO A 122 0.63 -16.92 -9.67
CA PRO A 122 0.88 -18.23 -10.21
C PRO A 122 2.34 -18.66 -10.00
N TYR A 123 2.58 -19.97 -10.08
CA TYR A 123 3.91 -20.49 -10.34
C TYR A 123 4.22 -20.38 -11.83
N VAL A 124 5.45 -20.02 -12.17
CA VAL A 124 5.94 -19.92 -13.55
C VAL A 124 7.03 -20.95 -13.82
N MET A 125 7.13 -21.38 -15.07
CA MET A 125 8.13 -22.34 -15.50
C MET A 125 9.09 -21.68 -16.51
N PRO A 126 10.23 -21.14 -16.05
CA PRO A 126 11.25 -20.58 -16.94
C PRO A 126 11.78 -21.63 -17.92
N GLY A 127 12.10 -21.23 -19.14
CA GLY A 127 12.64 -22.10 -20.17
C GLY A 127 11.62 -23.00 -20.89
N ALA A 128 10.36 -23.07 -20.44
CA ALA A 128 9.34 -23.91 -21.05
C ALA A 128 9.07 -23.57 -22.54
N ARG A 129 9.19 -22.31 -22.94
CA ARG A 129 8.96 -21.85 -24.32
C ARG A 129 9.98 -22.44 -25.32
N THR A 130 11.20 -22.68 -24.90
CA THR A 130 12.26 -23.30 -25.74
C THR A 130 12.27 -24.82 -25.67
N GLY A 131 11.38 -25.42 -24.89
CA GLY A 131 11.27 -26.85 -24.66
C GLY A 131 12.19 -27.36 -23.56
N LEU A 132 11.67 -28.24 -22.75
CA LEU A 132 12.40 -28.94 -21.69
C LEU A 132 12.92 -30.26 -22.27
N ARG A 133 14.11 -30.25 -22.83
CA ARG A 133 14.62 -31.38 -23.63
C ARG A 133 15.07 -32.55 -22.79
N MET A 134 15.80 -32.31 -21.68
CA MET A 134 16.30 -33.38 -20.77
C MET A 134 16.67 -32.77 -19.42
N GLY A 135 16.37 -33.49 -18.33
CA GLY A 135 16.65 -33.05 -16.97
C GLY A 135 15.42 -32.51 -16.25
N HIS A 136 15.58 -32.10 -14.98
CA HIS A 136 14.51 -31.55 -14.16
C HIS A 136 14.26 -30.08 -14.49
N ALA A 137 13.01 -29.64 -14.38
CA ALA A 137 12.61 -28.23 -14.44
C ALA A 137 12.14 -27.76 -13.06
N LYS A 138 12.29 -26.46 -12.79
CA LYS A 138 11.79 -25.82 -11.57
C LYS A 138 10.50 -25.07 -11.89
N LEU A 139 9.51 -25.17 -11.00
CA LEU A 139 8.43 -24.19 -10.88
C LEU A 139 8.90 -23.11 -9.93
N VAL A 140 8.78 -21.86 -10.36
CA VAL A 140 9.17 -20.67 -9.58
C VAL A 140 7.92 -19.98 -9.08
N ASP A 141 7.84 -19.73 -7.78
CA ASP A 141 6.76 -18.94 -7.18
C ASP A 141 6.92 -17.47 -7.58
N SER A 142 6.04 -16.97 -8.45
CA SER A 142 6.14 -15.59 -8.93
C SER A 142 5.88 -14.56 -7.82
N MET A 143 5.17 -14.92 -6.76
CA MET A 143 4.97 -14.03 -5.62
C MET A 143 6.30 -13.77 -4.88
N ILE A 144 7.11 -14.82 -4.71
CA ILE A 144 8.43 -14.70 -4.09
C ILE A 144 9.39 -14.01 -5.05
N GLU A 145 9.51 -14.51 -6.28
CA GLU A 145 10.50 -14.04 -7.25
C GLU A 145 10.31 -12.56 -7.62
N ASP A 146 9.07 -12.16 -7.93
CA ASP A 146 8.79 -10.82 -8.44
C ASP A 146 8.46 -9.81 -7.32
N GLY A 147 8.03 -10.28 -6.15
CA GLY A 147 7.56 -9.42 -5.06
C GLY A 147 8.44 -9.38 -3.83
N LEU A 148 9.14 -10.47 -3.48
CA LEU A 148 9.76 -10.65 -2.17
C LEU A 148 11.25 -11.02 -2.21
N TRP A 149 11.83 -11.20 -3.40
CA TRP A 149 13.22 -11.56 -3.60
C TRP A 149 14.08 -10.37 -4.01
N ASP A 150 15.23 -10.20 -3.37
CA ASP A 150 16.22 -9.22 -3.78
C ASP A 150 17.03 -9.76 -4.96
N ALA A 151 16.75 -9.23 -6.15
CA ALA A 151 17.41 -9.62 -7.39
C ALA A 151 18.90 -9.23 -7.45
N PHE A 152 19.37 -8.36 -6.57
CA PHE A 152 20.77 -7.89 -6.55
C PHE A 152 21.65 -8.73 -5.63
N ASN A 153 21.10 -9.14 -4.48
CA ASN A 153 21.82 -9.87 -3.45
C ASN A 153 21.39 -11.34 -3.33
N ASP A 154 20.42 -11.78 -4.14
CA ASP A 154 19.94 -13.17 -4.22
C ASP A 154 19.46 -13.74 -2.87
N TYR A 155 18.57 -12.99 -2.19
CA TYR A 155 17.94 -13.40 -0.95
C TYR A 155 16.56 -12.79 -0.73
N HIS A 156 15.79 -13.33 0.21
CA HIS A 156 14.46 -12.84 0.56
C HIS A 156 14.53 -11.45 1.25
N MET A 157 13.50 -10.61 1.04
CA MET A 157 13.39 -9.26 1.66
C MET A 157 13.56 -9.28 3.18
N GLY A 158 13.21 -10.37 3.86
CA GLY A 158 13.46 -10.51 5.30
C GLY A 158 14.93 -10.41 5.71
N ILE A 159 15.87 -10.78 4.83
CA ILE A 159 17.31 -10.59 5.10
C ILE A 159 17.66 -9.10 5.10
N THR A 160 17.03 -8.27 4.28
CA THR A 160 17.25 -6.82 4.33
C THR A 160 16.80 -6.22 5.67
N ALA A 161 15.78 -6.78 6.30
CA ALA A 161 15.34 -6.40 7.64
C ALA A 161 16.34 -6.85 8.73
N GLU A 162 16.90 -8.06 8.60
CA GLU A 162 17.99 -8.52 9.47
C GLU A 162 19.24 -7.61 9.33
N ASN A 163 19.59 -7.19 8.11
CA ASN A 163 20.69 -6.25 7.88
C ASN A 163 20.45 -4.91 8.58
N LEU A 164 19.21 -4.43 8.60
CA LEU A 164 18.85 -3.21 9.35
C LEU A 164 18.89 -3.44 10.86
N ALA A 165 18.39 -4.58 11.34
CA ALA A 165 18.46 -4.93 12.75
C ALA A 165 19.92 -4.93 13.27
N GLU A 166 20.82 -5.54 12.49
CA GLU A 166 22.26 -5.55 12.81
C GLU A 166 22.87 -4.15 12.74
N LYS A 167 22.65 -3.42 11.64
CA LYS A 167 23.20 -2.07 11.43
C LYS A 167 22.79 -1.07 12.51
N TYR A 168 21.55 -1.13 12.98
CA TYR A 168 20.99 -0.21 13.96
C TYR A 168 20.99 -0.77 15.40
N GLY A 169 21.49 -1.99 15.60
CA GLY A 169 21.50 -2.64 16.92
C GLY A 169 20.09 -2.82 17.49
N LEU A 170 19.12 -3.20 16.63
CA LEU A 170 17.73 -3.40 17.03
C LEU A 170 17.56 -4.79 17.63
N THR A 171 17.07 -4.88 18.85
CA THR A 171 16.87 -6.17 19.50
C THR A 171 15.60 -6.86 19.03
N ARG A 172 15.48 -8.14 19.32
CA ARG A 172 14.27 -8.92 19.08
C ARG A 172 13.09 -8.38 19.91
N GLU A 173 13.36 -8.01 21.16
CA GLU A 173 12.36 -7.47 22.09
C GLU A 173 11.79 -6.14 21.59
N GLU A 174 12.61 -5.25 21.06
CA GLU A 174 12.18 -3.97 20.48
C GLU A 174 11.24 -4.23 19.26
N GLN A 175 11.60 -5.19 18.40
CA GLN A 175 10.81 -5.55 17.22
C GLN A 175 9.47 -6.18 17.62
N ASP A 176 9.45 -7.08 18.59
CA ASP A 176 8.23 -7.71 19.07
C ASP A 176 7.32 -6.72 19.81
N ALA A 177 7.88 -5.79 20.59
CA ALA A 177 7.11 -4.71 21.24
C ALA A 177 6.47 -3.77 20.21
N PHE A 178 7.20 -3.43 19.14
CA PHE A 178 6.66 -2.65 18.04
C PHE A 178 5.49 -3.37 17.36
N ALA A 179 5.66 -4.66 17.05
CA ALA A 179 4.64 -5.48 16.41
C ALA A 179 3.38 -5.65 17.28
N ALA A 180 3.55 -5.91 18.58
CA ALA A 180 2.45 -6.00 19.54
C ALA A 180 1.67 -4.66 19.60
N THR A 181 2.38 -3.53 19.60
CA THR A 181 1.76 -2.20 19.59
C THR A 181 0.95 -1.96 18.30
N SER A 182 1.48 -2.36 17.14
CA SER A 182 0.75 -2.26 15.86
C SER A 182 -0.55 -3.07 15.90
N GLN A 183 -0.51 -4.31 16.41
CA GLN A 183 -1.69 -5.17 16.58
C GLN A 183 -2.73 -4.55 17.53
N GLN A 184 -2.31 -4.05 18.68
CA GLN A 184 -3.19 -3.41 19.66
C GLN A 184 -3.89 -2.17 19.08
N LYS A 185 -3.14 -1.31 18.36
CA LYS A 185 -3.70 -0.15 17.67
C LYS A 185 -4.72 -0.55 16.61
N ALA A 186 -4.43 -1.59 15.80
CA ALA A 186 -5.33 -2.06 14.75
C ALA A 186 -6.64 -2.63 15.32
N ILE A 187 -6.57 -3.46 16.36
CA ILE A 187 -7.75 -4.00 17.04
C ILE A 187 -8.60 -2.87 17.64
N ALA A 188 -7.98 -1.94 18.37
CA ALA A 188 -8.69 -0.78 18.91
C ALA A 188 -9.33 0.10 17.82
N ALA A 189 -8.70 0.23 16.65
CA ALA A 189 -9.26 0.95 15.53
C ALA A 189 -10.47 0.24 14.91
N ILE A 190 -10.41 -1.10 14.76
CA ILE A 190 -11.52 -1.92 14.26
C ILE A 190 -12.71 -1.84 15.24
N GLU A 191 -12.48 -2.10 16.51
CA GLU A 191 -13.53 -2.06 17.55
C GLU A 191 -14.15 -0.66 17.69
N GLY A 192 -13.33 0.38 17.56
CA GLY A 192 -13.76 1.78 17.54
C GLY A 192 -14.42 2.23 16.23
N GLY A 193 -14.53 1.35 15.22
CA GLY A 193 -15.16 1.64 13.92
C GLY A 193 -14.40 2.66 13.08
N ARG A 194 -13.10 2.85 13.32
CA ARG A 194 -12.29 3.91 12.67
C ARG A 194 -12.07 3.69 11.18
N PHE A 195 -12.21 2.45 10.69
CA PHE A 195 -12.04 2.10 9.29
C PHE A 195 -13.34 2.07 8.47
N ARG A 196 -14.52 2.28 9.10
CA ARG A 196 -15.81 2.15 8.43
C ARG A 196 -15.99 3.05 7.22
N ASP A 197 -15.53 4.30 7.33
CA ASP A 197 -15.72 5.30 6.27
C ASP A 197 -14.74 5.11 5.10
N GLU A 198 -13.62 4.40 5.32
CA GLU A 198 -12.62 4.17 4.29
C GLU A 198 -12.79 2.84 3.56
N ILE A 199 -13.50 1.86 4.14
CA ILE A 199 -13.64 0.51 3.58
C ILE A 199 -14.85 0.42 2.66
N THR A 200 -14.61 -0.07 1.43
CA THR A 200 -15.62 -0.52 0.48
C THR A 200 -15.83 -2.03 0.68
N PRO A 201 -17.04 -2.46 1.07
CA PRO A 201 -17.35 -3.89 1.21
C PRO A 201 -17.21 -4.64 -0.12
N ILE A 202 -16.64 -5.84 -0.07
CA ILE A 202 -16.56 -6.77 -1.19
C ILE A 202 -17.55 -7.91 -0.98
N GLN A 203 -18.39 -8.15 -1.99
CA GLN A 203 -19.30 -9.29 -1.97
C GLN A 203 -18.55 -10.54 -2.43
N VAL A 204 -18.19 -11.39 -1.48
CA VAL A 204 -17.42 -12.62 -1.73
C VAL A 204 -18.39 -13.76 -2.03
N PRO A 205 -18.39 -14.33 -3.26
CA PRO A 205 -19.24 -15.44 -3.60
C PRO A 205 -19.03 -16.63 -2.67
N GLN A 206 -20.12 -17.21 -2.19
CA GLN A 206 -20.09 -18.41 -1.37
C GLN A 206 -20.45 -19.62 -2.20
N ARG A 207 -19.91 -20.79 -1.83
CA ARG A 207 -20.24 -22.07 -2.50
C ARG A 207 -21.74 -22.39 -2.41
N LYS A 208 -22.40 -21.97 -1.34
CA LYS A 208 -23.84 -22.07 -1.10
C LYS A 208 -24.33 -20.87 -0.31
N GLY A 209 -25.53 -20.37 -0.60
CA GLY A 209 -26.13 -19.23 0.09
C GLY A 209 -25.79 -17.87 -0.51
N GLU A 210 -26.08 -16.82 0.22
CA GLU A 210 -25.83 -15.44 -0.17
C GLU A 210 -24.33 -15.11 -0.11
N PRO A 211 -23.83 -14.16 -0.93
CA PRO A 211 -22.47 -13.67 -0.83
C PRO A 211 -22.15 -13.13 0.57
N LEU A 212 -20.92 -13.38 1.03
CA LEU A 212 -20.43 -12.79 2.28
C LEU A 212 -20.00 -11.33 2.00
N SER A 213 -20.53 -10.40 2.79
CA SER A 213 -20.01 -9.02 2.79
C SER A 213 -18.71 -8.97 3.58
N PHE A 214 -17.59 -8.78 2.87
CA PHE A 214 -16.26 -8.67 3.44
C PHE A 214 -15.91 -7.18 3.61
N ASP A 215 -15.98 -6.68 4.84
CA ASP A 215 -15.87 -5.25 5.19
C ASP A 215 -14.96 -4.97 6.41
N THR A 216 -14.25 -5.98 6.88
CA THR A 216 -13.34 -5.88 8.03
C THR A 216 -12.00 -6.50 7.70
N ASP A 217 -10.89 -5.81 8.06
CA ASP A 217 -9.53 -6.32 7.87
C ASP A 217 -9.35 -7.66 8.59
N GLU A 218 -8.93 -8.68 7.86
CA GLU A 218 -8.93 -10.08 8.32
C GLU A 218 -7.67 -10.47 9.09
N GLN A 219 -6.57 -9.74 8.88
CA GLN A 219 -5.26 -10.10 9.41
C GLN A 219 -5.04 -9.75 10.89
N PRO A 220 -5.62 -8.65 11.48
CA PRO A 220 -5.37 -8.27 12.86
C PRO A 220 -5.76 -9.35 13.87
N ARG A 221 -4.90 -9.56 14.87
CA ARG A 221 -5.06 -10.63 15.87
C ARG A 221 -5.25 -10.04 17.26
N ALA A 222 -6.45 -10.15 17.81
CA ALA A 222 -6.72 -9.79 19.18
C ALA A 222 -5.87 -10.63 20.14
N GLY A 223 -5.41 -10.02 21.24
CA GLY A 223 -4.63 -10.71 22.27
C GLY A 223 -3.16 -10.97 21.89
N THR A 224 -2.63 -10.37 20.82
CA THR A 224 -1.20 -10.43 20.52
C THR A 224 -0.40 -9.71 21.61
N THR A 225 0.53 -10.42 22.26
CA THR A 225 1.42 -9.90 23.30
C THR A 225 2.88 -10.13 22.93
N VAL A 226 3.78 -9.39 23.57
CA VAL A 226 5.24 -9.54 23.39
C VAL A 226 5.68 -10.96 23.76
N GLU A 227 5.12 -11.53 24.83
CA GLU A 227 5.44 -12.89 25.30
C GLU A 227 4.98 -13.97 24.29
N ALA A 228 3.89 -13.73 23.59
CA ALA A 228 3.43 -14.62 22.52
C ALA A 228 4.35 -14.53 21.29
N LEU A 229 4.76 -13.32 20.91
CA LEU A 229 5.67 -13.08 19.78
C LEU A 229 7.07 -13.64 20.06
N ALA A 230 7.57 -13.51 21.30
CA ALA A 230 8.88 -14.02 21.71
C ALA A 230 9.06 -15.54 21.48
N LYS A 231 7.97 -16.31 21.43
CA LYS A 231 7.99 -17.76 21.16
C LYS A 231 8.19 -18.12 19.69
N LEU A 232 8.05 -17.14 18.78
CA LEU A 232 8.21 -17.38 17.34
C LEU A 232 9.68 -17.55 16.98
N LYS A 233 9.95 -18.48 16.06
CA LYS A 233 11.30 -18.69 15.56
C LYS A 233 11.66 -17.64 14.50
N PRO A 234 12.95 -17.26 14.38
CA PRO A 234 13.42 -16.48 13.24
C PRO A 234 13.02 -17.12 11.91
N ALA A 235 12.56 -16.28 10.97
CA ALA A 235 11.99 -16.79 9.71
C ALA A 235 12.98 -16.78 8.54
N PHE A 236 14.01 -15.94 8.55
CA PHE A 236 14.87 -15.70 7.39
C PHE A 236 16.34 -16.05 7.63
N ARG A 237 16.82 -15.97 8.87
CA ARG A 237 18.19 -16.30 9.27
C ARG A 237 18.15 -17.12 10.56
N LYS A 238 18.95 -18.18 10.65
CA LYS A 238 18.91 -19.13 11.79
C LYS A 238 19.01 -18.44 13.16
N ASP A 239 19.92 -17.47 13.27
CA ASP A 239 20.16 -16.71 14.49
C ASP A 239 19.68 -15.25 14.34
N GLY A 240 18.61 -15.06 13.55
CA GLY A 240 18.01 -13.76 13.27
C GLY A 240 17.02 -13.31 14.33
N SER A 241 16.51 -12.11 14.12
CA SER A 241 15.52 -11.46 14.99
C SER A 241 14.15 -11.27 14.30
N VAL A 242 14.11 -11.36 12.97
CA VAL A 242 12.88 -11.15 12.17
C VAL A 242 12.07 -12.43 12.15
N THR A 243 10.79 -12.33 12.52
CA THR A 243 9.85 -13.46 12.60
C THR A 243 8.59 -13.17 11.80
N ALA A 244 7.74 -14.18 11.60
CA ALA A 244 6.42 -14.00 11.02
C ALA A 244 5.49 -13.08 11.85
N GLY A 245 5.82 -12.82 13.12
CA GLY A 245 5.01 -11.96 14.00
C GLY A 245 5.45 -10.50 14.02
N ASN A 246 6.70 -10.20 13.60
CA ASN A 246 7.24 -8.85 13.52
C ASN A 246 7.57 -8.39 12.09
N ALA A 247 7.00 -9.08 11.12
CA ALA A 247 6.99 -8.77 9.69
C ALA A 247 5.56 -8.60 9.19
N SER A 248 5.37 -7.84 8.13
CA SER A 248 4.07 -7.80 7.43
C SER A 248 3.76 -9.13 6.77
N SER A 249 2.48 -9.42 6.60
CA SER A 249 1.98 -10.65 5.98
C SER A 249 1.75 -10.49 4.48
N LEU A 250 1.41 -11.60 3.82
CA LEU A 250 0.97 -11.68 2.43
C LEU A 250 -0.54 -11.42 2.40
N ASN A 251 -1.01 -10.56 1.50
CA ASN A 251 -2.39 -10.11 1.57
C ASN A 251 -2.98 -9.78 0.18
N ASP A 252 -4.30 -9.65 0.17
CA ASP A 252 -5.11 -9.31 -0.97
C ASP A 252 -5.89 -8.02 -0.68
N GLY A 253 -5.98 -7.10 -1.64
CA GLY A 253 -6.71 -5.86 -1.43
C GLY A 253 -6.48 -4.81 -2.52
N ALA A 254 -7.28 -3.74 -2.47
CA ALA A 254 -7.17 -2.60 -3.36
C ALA A 254 -7.44 -1.29 -2.63
N ALA A 255 -6.89 -0.20 -3.14
CA ALA A 255 -7.16 1.15 -2.67
C ALA A 255 -7.08 2.12 -3.84
N ALA A 256 -7.94 3.13 -3.88
CA ALA A 256 -7.91 4.16 -4.90
C ALA A 256 -8.36 5.51 -4.37
N VAL A 257 -7.91 6.55 -5.04
CA VAL A 257 -8.33 7.94 -4.83
C VAL A 257 -8.76 8.58 -6.15
N LEU A 258 -9.67 9.54 -6.06
CA LEU A 258 -10.03 10.42 -7.16
C LEU A 258 -9.24 11.71 -7.04
N LEU A 259 -8.29 11.91 -7.96
CA LEU A 259 -7.50 13.13 -8.10
C LEU A 259 -8.17 14.08 -9.09
N MET A 260 -8.12 15.37 -8.79
CA MET A 260 -8.68 16.39 -9.66
C MET A 260 -7.85 17.69 -9.60
N SER A 261 -7.89 18.49 -10.66
CA SER A 261 -7.42 19.87 -10.55
C SER A 261 -8.35 20.65 -9.61
N ALA A 262 -7.80 21.55 -8.79
CA ALA A 262 -8.62 22.36 -7.86
C ALA A 262 -9.66 23.21 -8.61
N ALA A 263 -9.33 23.66 -9.82
CA ALA A 263 -10.24 24.42 -10.68
C ALA A 263 -11.44 23.56 -11.12
N LYS A 264 -11.21 22.32 -11.53
CA LYS A 264 -12.26 21.38 -11.94
C LYS A 264 -13.14 20.99 -10.76
N ALA A 265 -12.55 20.72 -9.59
CA ALA A 265 -13.29 20.41 -8.37
C ALA A 265 -14.25 21.55 -8.00
N LYS A 266 -13.75 22.80 -8.04
CA LYS A 266 -14.57 23.99 -7.82
C LYS A 266 -15.68 24.14 -8.85
N ALA A 267 -15.38 23.94 -10.13
CA ALA A 267 -16.38 24.02 -11.21
C ALA A 267 -17.51 23.02 -11.06
N LEU A 268 -17.21 21.82 -10.55
CA LEU A 268 -18.18 20.74 -10.30
C LEU A 268 -18.83 20.83 -8.91
N GLY A 269 -18.42 21.75 -8.05
CA GLY A 269 -18.95 21.90 -6.69
C GLY A 269 -18.63 20.71 -5.78
N LEU A 270 -17.56 19.97 -6.09
CA LEU A 270 -17.16 18.79 -5.31
C LEU A 270 -16.33 19.19 -4.09
N PRO A 271 -16.55 18.53 -2.94
CA PRO A 271 -15.75 18.79 -1.74
C PRO A 271 -14.31 18.32 -1.90
N VAL A 272 -13.37 19.14 -1.41
CA VAL A 272 -11.95 18.80 -1.40
C VAL A 272 -11.61 18.18 -0.05
N LEU A 273 -11.12 16.95 -0.04
CA LEU A 273 -10.70 16.25 1.18
C LEU A 273 -9.29 16.69 1.62
N ALA A 274 -8.38 16.83 0.68
CA ALA A 274 -7.02 17.31 0.90
C ALA A 274 -6.38 17.77 -0.42
N ARG A 275 -5.29 18.53 -0.32
CA ARG A 275 -4.40 18.91 -1.43
C ARG A 275 -3.10 18.11 -1.34
N ILE A 276 -2.57 17.65 -2.48
CA ILE A 276 -1.22 17.08 -2.55
C ILE A 276 -0.22 18.24 -2.48
N ALA A 277 0.44 18.38 -1.32
CA ALA A 277 1.44 19.43 -1.12
C ALA A 277 2.74 19.11 -1.87
N SER A 278 3.26 17.90 -1.70
CA SER A 278 4.47 17.44 -2.37
C SER A 278 4.52 15.91 -2.50
N TYR A 279 5.48 15.44 -3.27
CA TYR A 279 5.84 14.01 -3.33
C TYR A 279 7.29 13.84 -3.77
N ALA A 280 7.89 12.71 -3.36
CA ALA A 280 9.26 12.36 -3.73
C ALA A 280 9.48 10.86 -3.82
N SER A 281 10.50 10.48 -4.58
CA SER A 281 11.09 9.15 -4.60
C SER A 281 12.59 9.25 -4.33
N ALA A 282 13.17 8.22 -3.72
CA ALA A 282 14.59 8.12 -3.47
C ALA A 282 15.08 6.71 -3.71
N GLY A 283 16.36 6.55 -4.09
CA GLY A 283 17.07 5.28 -4.11
C GLY A 283 17.97 5.15 -2.90
N VAL A 284 18.17 3.92 -2.42
CA VAL A 284 19.10 3.54 -1.36
C VAL A 284 19.73 2.19 -1.71
N ASP A 285 20.73 1.75 -0.97
CA ASP A 285 21.32 0.42 -1.13
C ASP A 285 20.23 -0.67 -0.99
N PRO A 286 20.09 -1.58 -1.98
CA PRO A 286 19.14 -2.68 -1.92
C PRO A 286 19.26 -3.53 -0.65
N ALA A 287 20.46 -3.77 -0.16
CA ALA A 287 20.71 -4.58 1.05
C ALA A 287 20.05 -4.01 2.33
N ILE A 288 19.72 -2.73 2.32
CA ILE A 288 19.05 -2.03 3.41
C ILE A 288 17.83 -1.24 2.90
N MET A 289 17.09 -1.82 1.98
CA MET A 289 15.95 -1.19 1.29
C MET A 289 14.96 -0.51 2.25
N GLY A 290 14.81 -1.05 3.45
CA GLY A 290 13.86 -0.56 4.46
C GLY A 290 14.13 0.86 4.94
N ILE A 291 15.33 1.43 4.69
CA ILE A 291 15.65 2.82 5.06
C ILE A 291 15.22 3.84 3.98
N GLY A 292 14.69 3.37 2.83
CA GLY A 292 14.23 4.22 1.72
C GLY A 292 13.28 5.36 2.11
N PRO A 293 12.35 5.17 3.07
CA PRO A 293 11.47 6.24 3.56
C PRO A 293 12.20 7.48 4.06
N VAL A 294 13.39 7.35 4.64
CA VAL A 294 14.15 8.48 5.20
C VAL A 294 14.45 9.52 4.13
N SER A 295 15.13 9.11 3.06
CA SER A 295 15.49 10.01 1.97
C SER A 295 14.27 10.52 1.19
N ALA A 296 13.26 9.66 1.00
CA ALA A 296 12.02 10.06 0.32
C ALA A 296 11.25 11.11 1.13
N THR A 297 11.11 10.91 2.45
CA THR A 297 10.44 11.84 3.37
C THR A 297 11.16 13.19 3.41
N ARG A 298 12.49 13.20 3.63
CA ARG A 298 13.26 14.45 3.64
C ARG A 298 13.05 15.25 2.36
N ARG A 299 13.16 14.62 1.18
CA ARG A 299 12.91 15.26 -0.12
C ARG A 299 11.48 15.77 -0.29
N ALA A 300 10.48 15.04 0.24
CA ALA A 300 9.09 15.47 0.15
C ALA A 300 8.84 16.69 1.06
N LEU A 301 9.38 16.68 2.28
CA LEU A 301 9.29 17.80 3.21
C LEU A 301 9.98 19.06 2.67
N ASP A 302 11.19 18.92 2.12
CA ASP A 302 11.92 20.02 1.47
C ASP A 302 11.07 20.67 0.36
N LYS A 303 10.46 19.85 -0.51
CA LYS A 303 9.58 20.35 -1.58
C LYS A 303 8.30 21.02 -1.08
N ALA A 304 7.79 20.59 0.07
CA ALA A 304 6.63 21.24 0.70
C ALA A 304 7.00 22.50 1.47
N GLY A 305 8.29 22.72 1.77
CA GLY A 305 8.75 23.74 2.69
C GLY A 305 8.34 23.47 4.13
N TRP A 306 8.26 22.18 4.51
CA TRP A 306 7.84 21.77 5.85
C TRP A 306 8.97 21.11 6.62
N SER A 307 8.93 21.27 7.96
CA SER A 307 9.72 20.45 8.87
C SER A 307 8.93 19.22 9.33
N LEU A 308 9.63 18.23 9.86
CA LEU A 308 9.02 16.99 10.35
C LEU A 308 8.05 17.24 11.52
N GLU A 309 8.40 18.20 12.40
CA GLU A 309 7.63 18.57 13.59
C GLU A 309 6.27 19.19 13.25
N GLN A 310 6.15 19.74 12.04
CA GLN A 310 4.90 20.34 11.54
C GLN A 310 3.87 19.30 11.07
N LEU A 311 4.28 18.02 10.97
CA LEU A 311 3.34 16.95 10.60
C LEU A 311 2.46 16.59 11.79
N ASP A 312 1.15 16.55 11.56
CA ASP A 312 0.18 16.12 12.57
C ASP A 312 0.08 14.59 12.61
N LEU A 313 0.12 13.94 11.44
CA LEU A 313 -0.03 12.49 11.29
C LEU A 313 0.93 11.94 10.22
N ILE A 314 1.39 10.72 10.45
CA ILE A 314 2.27 9.97 9.56
C ILE A 314 1.73 8.55 9.40
N GLU A 315 1.58 8.10 8.17
CA GLU A 315 1.39 6.69 7.84
C GLU A 315 2.64 6.18 7.12
N ALA A 316 3.40 5.34 7.79
CA ALA A 316 4.61 4.71 7.28
C ALA A 316 4.38 3.21 7.18
N ASN A 317 4.53 2.62 6.00
CA ASN A 317 4.29 1.20 5.82
C ASN A 317 5.26 0.36 6.66
N GLU A 318 4.70 -0.57 7.43
CA GLU A 318 5.43 -1.49 8.30
C GLU A 318 5.74 -2.79 7.56
N ALA A 319 6.69 -2.76 6.61
CA ALA A 319 7.10 -4.00 5.95
C ALA A 319 7.73 -4.97 6.96
N PHE A 320 8.53 -4.45 7.89
CA PHE A 320 9.15 -5.16 9.01
C PHE A 320 9.25 -4.21 10.22
N ALA A 321 9.17 -4.76 11.43
CA ALA A 321 9.38 -3.97 12.65
C ALA A 321 10.80 -3.37 12.70
N ALA A 322 11.82 -4.15 12.34
CA ALA A 322 13.21 -3.66 12.25
C ALA A 322 13.33 -2.48 11.30
N GLN A 323 12.67 -2.55 10.12
CA GLN A 323 12.67 -1.47 9.15
C GLN A 323 11.98 -0.21 9.70
N SER A 324 10.80 -0.37 10.33
CA SER A 324 10.04 0.74 10.89
C SER A 324 10.79 1.45 12.03
N LEU A 325 11.42 0.68 12.91
CA LEU A 325 12.25 1.20 13.99
C LEU A 325 13.49 1.95 13.46
N ALA A 326 14.16 1.41 12.45
CA ALA A 326 15.32 2.07 11.82
C ALA A 326 14.93 3.42 11.20
N VAL A 327 13.81 3.47 10.47
CA VAL A 327 13.27 4.72 9.89
C VAL A 327 12.93 5.73 11.00
N GLY A 328 12.28 5.27 12.08
CA GLY A 328 11.94 6.10 13.22
C GLY A 328 13.15 6.71 13.90
N ARG A 329 14.23 5.93 14.09
CA ARG A 329 15.52 6.42 14.65
C ARG A 329 16.19 7.46 13.75
N GLU A 330 16.19 7.25 12.43
CA GLU A 330 16.82 8.14 11.46
C GLU A 330 16.08 9.47 11.26
N LEU A 331 14.76 9.43 11.30
CA LEU A 331 13.94 10.63 11.14
C LEU A 331 13.72 11.36 12.47
N GLY A 332 13.74 10.66 13.60
CA GLY A 332 13.47 11.24 14.92
C GLY A 332 12.02 11.69 15.09
N TRP A 333 11.07 11.09 14.37
CA TRP A 333 9.66 11.47 14.48
C TRP A 333 9.02 11.04 15.80
N ASP A 334 7.94 11.73 16.15
CA ASP A 334 7.10 11.36 17.29
C ASP A 334 6.29 10.10 16.97
N ALA A 335 6.60 8.98 17.61
CA ALA A 335 5.92 7.70 17.42
C ALA A 335 4.41 7.75 17.75
N ALA A 336 3.97 8.73 18.56
CA ALA A 336 2.54 8.93 18.87
C ALA A 336 1.73 9.44 17.67
N ARG A 337 2.41 10.01 16.65
CA ARG A 337 1.80 10.50 15.41
C ARG A 337 1.89 9.49 14.26
N VAL A 338 2.60 8.37 14.46
CA VAL A 338 2.87 7.38 13.42
C VAL A 338 1.94 6.18 13.57
N ASN A 339 1.28 5.79 12.46
CA ASN A 339 0.43 4.60 12.36
C ASN A 339 -0.50 4.49 13.59
N VAL A 340 -1.26 5.54 13.81
CA VAL A 340 -2.09 5.69 15.02
C VAL A 340 -3.22 4.66 15.10
N ASN A 341 -3.53 4.01 13.99
CA ASN A 341 -4.53 2.93 13.87
C ASN A 341 -3.89 1.55 13.58
N GLY A 342 -2.60 1.39 13.89
CA GLY A 342 -1.83 0.21 13.48
C GLY A 342 -1.35 0.31 12.04
N GLY A 343 -0.40 -0.53 11.66
CA GLY A 343 0.20 -0.55 10.32
C GLY A 343 0.20 -1.95 9.70
N ALA A 344 1.04 -2.16 8.69
CA ALA A 344 1.00 -3.36 7.84
C ALA A 344 1.36 -4.66 8.57
N ILE A 345 2.08 -4.62 9.69
CA ILE A 345 2.34 -5.81 10.52
C ILE A 345 1.01 -6.38 11.04
N ALA A 346 0.07 -5.50 11.40
CA ALA A 346 -1.25 -5.89 11.87
C ALA A 346 -2.26 -6.01 10.72
N LEU A 347 -2.34 -4.99 9.84
CA LEU A 347 -3.37 -4.88 8.80
C LEU A 347 -3.07 -5.70 7.55
N GLY A 348 -1.78 -5.95 7.27
CA GLY A 348 -1.36 -6.64 6.06
C GLY A 348 -0.75 -5.74 4.98
N HIS A 349 -0.10 -6.37 3.99
CA HIS A 349 0.68 -5.69 2.96
C HIS A 349 0.41 -6.23 1.55
N PRO A 350 -0.77 -5.95 0.95
CA PRO A 350 -1.02 -6.22 -0.47
C PRO A 350 -0.14 -5.28 -1.30
N ILE A 351 1.04 -5.79 -1.76
CA ILE A 351 2.19 -4.97 -2.16
C ILE A 351 1.87 -3.88 -3.18
N GLY A 352 1.15 -4.17 -4.24
CA GLY A 352 0.78 -3.19 -5.28
C GLY A 352 -0.24 -2.15 -4.82
N ALA A 353 -1.07 -2.49 -3.83
CA ALA A 353 -2.11 -1.62 -3.26
C ALA A 353 -1.63 -0.77 -2.09
N SER A 354 -0.63 -1.24 -1.35
CA SER A 354 -0.25 -0.68 -0.03
C SER A 354 0.08 0.80 -0.06
N GLY A 355 0.71 1.29 -1.14
CA GLY A 355 1.05 2.71 -1.24
C GLY A 355 -0.18 3.62 -1.22
N CYS A 356 -1.27 3.22 -1.85
CA CYS A 356 -2.53 3.95 -1.78
C CYS A 356 -3.28 3.64 -0.46
N ARG A 357 -3.22 2.39 0.03
CA ARG A 357 -3.86 1.99 1.28
C ARG A 357 -3.41 2.87 2.45
N VAL A 358 -2.10 3.07 2.63
CA VAL A 358 -1.57 3.92 3.71
C VAL A 358 -2.03 5.37 3.57
N LEU A 359 -2.12 5.88 2.34
CA LEU A 359 -2.61 7.25 2.11
C LEU A 359 -4.10 7.39 2.39
N VAL A 360 -4.93 6.40 2.03
CA VAL A 360 -6.37 6.39 2.34
C VAL A 360 -6.58 6.44 3.85
N THR A 361 -5.89 5.57 4.60
CA THR A 361 -5.98 5.55 6.07
C THR A 361 -5.49 6.88 6.68
N LEU A 362 -4.37 7.43 6.19
CA LEU A 362 -3.88 8.75 6.61
C LEU A 362 -4.95 9.82 6.42
N LEU A 363 -5.54 9.90 5.23
CA LEU A 363 -6.51 10.93 4.88
C LEU A 363 -7.77 10.87 5.74
N HIS A 364 -8.34 9.66 5.92
CA HIS A 364 -9.51 9.47 6.77
C HIS A 364 -9.22 9.81 8.24
N GLU A 365 -8.03 9.47 8.73
CA GLU A 365 -7.61 9.86 10.09
C GLU A 365 -7.39 11.37 10.22
N MET A 366 -6.81 12.00 9.20
CA MET A 366 -6.68 13.46 9.16
C MET A 366 -8.04 14.16 9.20
N ILE A 367 -9.03 13.64 8.47
CA ILE A 367 -10.41 14.18 8.48
C ILE A 367 -11.00 14.04 9.88
N ARG A 368 -10.91 12.86 10.51
CA ARG A 368 -11.49 12.59 11.83
C ARG A 368 -10.89 13.45 12.94
N ARG A 369 -9.59 13.76 12.87
CA ARG A 369 -8.89 14.57 13.88
C ARG A 369 -8.80 16.06 13.55
N ASP A 370 -9.32 16.48 12.41
CA ASP A 370 -9.08 17.81 11.83
C ASP A 370 -7.59 18.14 11.68
N ALA A 371 -6.77 17.12 11.40
CA ALA A 371 -5.34 17.28 11.18
C ALA A 371 -5.08 17.99 9.84
N LYS A 372 -4.06 18.86 9.79
CA LYS A 372 -3.80 19.74 8.66
C LYS A 372 -2.67 19.27 7.76
N LYS A 373 -1.64 18.61 8.32
CA LYS A 373 -0.47 18.16 7.59
C LYS A 373 -0.22 16.68 7.83
N GLY A 374 -0.19 15.90 6.76
CA GLY A 374 0.03 14.46 6.81
C GLY A 374 1.12 13.99 5.86
N LEU A 375 1.74 12.86 6.18
CA LEU A 375 2.77 12.19 5.39
C LEU A 375 2.43 10.71 5.22
N ALA A 376 2.45 10.22 3.98
CA ALA A 376 2.45 8.80 3.66
C ALA A 376 3.82 8.41 3.07
N THR A 377 4.44 7.32 3.55
CA THR A 377 5.74 6.86 3.07
C THR A 377 5.90 5.34 3.13
N LEU A 378 6.67 4.79 2.19
CA LEU A 378 6.95 3.35 2.11
C LEU A 378 8.41 3.09 1.71
N CYS A 379 8.99 2.02 2.26
CA CYS A 379 10.16 1.36 1.69
C CYS A 379 9.73 0.49 0.49
N ILE A 380 10.69 0.18 -0.37
CA ILE A 380 10.45 -0.53 -1.62
C ILE A 380 11.58 -1.52 -1.85
N GLY A 381 11.25 -2.78 -2.12
CA GLY A 381 12.21 -3.80 -2.54
C GLY A 381 13.08 -3.32 -3.72
N GLY A 382 14.34 -3.72 -3.72
CA GLY A 382 15.34 -3.22 -4.66
C GLY A 382 15.98 -1.89 -4.27
N GLY A 383 15.74 -1.40 -3.04
CA GLY A 383 16.45 -0.24 -2.49
C GLY A 383 15.85 1.10 -2.89
N GLN A 384 14.57 1.32 -2.63
CA GLN A 384 13.92 2.61 -2.91
C GLN A 384 13.00 3.04 -1.77
N GLY A 385 12.60 4.31 -1.82
CA GLY A 385 11.57 4.89 -0.96
C GLY A 385 10.65 5.82 -1.75
N VAL A 386 9.44 5.98 -1.26
CA VAL A 386 8.44 6.88 -1.82
C VAL A 386 7.72 7.61 -0.68
N ALA A 387 7.42 8.90 -0.86
CA ALA A 387 6.72 9.73 0.11
C ALA A 387 5.78 10.72 -0.59
N LEU A 388 4.65 11.03 0.06
CA LEU A 388 3.68 12.02 -0.38
C LEU A 388 3.14 12.78 0.84
N THR A 389 3.05 14.11 0.75
CA THR A 389 2.51 14.97 1.80
C THR A 389 1.15 15.52 1.41
N LEU A 390 0.24 15.53 2.38
CA LEU A 390 -1.12 16.08 2.25
C LEU A 390 -1.26 17.33 3.11
N ALA A 391 -2.00 18.33 2.58
CA ALA A 391 -2.45 19.49 3.32
C ALA A 391 -3.98 19.56 3.31
N ARG A 392 -4.58 19.90 4.46
CA ARG A 392 -6.00 20.22 4.63
C ARG A 392 -6.13 21.64 5.19
N ASP A 393 -7.14 22.35 4.74
CA ASP A 393 -7.47 23.69 5.25
C ASP A 393 -8.21 23.65 6.58
#